data_2e9cbb452d49f38ad755c9274c935b90
#
_entry.id   2e9cbb452d49f38ad755c9274c935b90
#
_cell.length_a   1.000
_cell.length_b   1.000
_cell.length_c   1.000
_cell.angle_alpha   90.00
_cell.angle_beta   90.00
_cell.angle_gamma   90.00
#
_symmetry.space_group_name_H-M   'P 1'
#
loop_
_entity.id
_entity.type
_entity.pdbx_description
1 polymer ?
#
loop_
_entity_poly.entity_id
_entity_poly.type
_entity_poly.pdbx_seq_one_letter_code
_entity_poly.pdbx_strand_id
1 'polypeptide(L)'
;MRTEQQRGPGRLDEQPRTRWVDQAAFSRRRPDLRLGTRSHRLDRPGDSPGGRIAVQHSVRTGTAEYSLLLNAPEDLGRRAVGDALRDAVAELRAIDLTYGPNRPESLVSRLRRGEISPESYPPLTDLVDRCAAMRAATDGWFDAWAVPGGFDPGGLLNGWAVERAATRLRAAGITDYAVLSGADLTVRGHAAHGGPWRVAVHHPTDGRRAPLVLEMTAGAVGTSGVSGRQGHVVDPHTGEPARQLVAATVVGPDLAVADAYATALYAAGPVGLSWFRTDSAYQALFAHRRR
;
A
#
# COMPACT_ATOMS: atom_id res chain seq x y z
N MET A 1 -35.08 48.60 -33.61
CA MET A 1 -35.66 47.51 -32.82
C MET A 1 -35.01 46.24 -33.27
N ARG A 2 -34.03 45.73 -32.53
CA ARG A 2 -33.41 44.41 -32.69
C ARG A 2 -33.32 43.79 -31.31
N THR A 3 -33.92 42.64 -31.18
CA THR A 3 -34.07 41.80 -30.02
C THR A 3 -32.70 41.28 -29.55
N GLU A 4 -32.39 41.53 -28.30
CA GLU A 4 -31.27 40.97 -27.57
C GLU A 4 -31.56 39.46 -27.26
N GLN A 5 -30.72 38.58 -27.82
CA GLN A 5 -30.73 37.15 -27.48
C GLN A 5 -29.97 36.95 -26.16
N GLN A 6 -30.68 36.48 -25.16
CA GLN A 6 -30.16 35.98 -23.90
C GLN A 6 -29.22 34.80 -24.15
N ARG A 7 -27.96 34.94 -23.76
CA ARG A 7 -27.01 33.84 -23.62
C ARG A 7 -27.31 33.11 -22.32
N GLY A 8 -27.67 31.85 -22.41
CA GLY A 8 -27.85 30.96 -21.29
C GLY A 8 -26.52 30.65 -20.58
N PRO A 9 -26.54 30.23 -19.32
CA PRO A 9 -25.37 29.95 -18.53
C PRO A 9 -24.59 28.76 -19.07
N GLY A 10 -23.27 28.92 -19.19
CA GLY A 10 -22.34 27.90 -19.65
C GLY A 10 -22.41 26.65 -18.79
N ARG A 11 -22.36 25.51 -19.45
CA ARG A 11 -22.24 24.18 -18.84
C ARG A 11 -20.96 24.10 -18.04
N LEU A 12 -21.09 23.92 -16.74
CA LEU A 12 -20.08 23.34 -15.88
C LEU A 12 -20.12 21.82 -16.11
N ASP A 13 -19.25 21.32 -16.93
CA ASP A 13 -19.01 19.88 -17.10
C ASP A 13 -17.53 19.68 -17.27
N GLU A 14 -16.93 18.97 -16.35
CA GLU A 14 -16.68 17.54 -16.39
C GLU A 14 -16.19 17.09 -15.01
N GLN A 15 -17.09 16.42 -14.30
CA GLN A 15 -16.72 15.65 -13.13
C GLN A 15 -15.85 14.47 -13.59
N PRO A 16 -14.70 14.17 -12.94
CA PRO A 16 -13.98 12.95 -13.19
C PRO A 16 -14.89 11.77 -12.85
N ARG A 17 -15.33 11.08 -13.88
CA ARG A 17 -16.21 9.91 -13.77
C ARG A 17 -15.41 8.79 -13.09
N THR A 18 -15.84 8.36 -11.93
CA THR A 18 -15.45 7.07 -11.34
C THR A 18 -15.89 5.98 -12.31
N ARG A 19 -15.02 5.56 -13.22
CA ARG A 19 -15.30 4.51 -14.19
C ARG A 19 -15.17 3.17 -13.51
N TRP A 20 -16.28 2.55 -13.20
CA TRP A 20 -16.35 1.11 -13.12
C TRP A 20 -16.18 0.57 -14.54
N VAL A 21 -15.03 -0.05 -14.81
CA VAL A 21 -14.83 -0.68 -16.11
C VAL A 21 -15.62 -1.98 -16.11
N ASP A 22 -16.73 -1.96 -16.84
CA ASP A 22 -17.48 -3.16 -17.19
C ASP A 22 -16.62 -4.04 -18.10
N GLN A 23 -16.63 -5.35 -17.81
CA GLN A 23 -15.74 -6.32 -18.41
C GLN A 23 -16.10 -6.61 -19.85
N ALA A 24 -15.21 -6.37 -20.78
CA ALA A 24 -15.09 -7.18 -22.00
C ALA A 24 -13.62 -7.23 -22.45
N ALA A 25 -13.14 -8.44 -22.66
CA ALA A 25 -11.90 -8.85 -23.30
C ALA A 25 -10.60 -8.81 -22.45
N PHE A 26 -10.35 -9.91 -21.73
CA PHE A 26 -8.97 -10.29 -21.40
C PHE A 26 -8.67 -11.71 -21.86
N SER A 27 -7.66 -11.79 -22.76
CA SER A 27 -7.04 -13.00 -23.25
C SER A 27 -6.43 -13.83 -22.10
N ARG A 28 -6.74 -15.12 -22.10
CA ARG A 28 -6.23 -16.13 -21.19
C ARG A 28 -4.72 -16.33 -21.37
N ARG A 29 -3.89 -15.71 -20.53
CA ARG A 29 -2.59 -16.23 -20.11
C ARG A 29 -2.35 -15.76 -18.69
N ARG A 30 -2.39 -16.70 -17.77
CA ARG A 30 -2.08 -16.48 -16.33
C ARG A 30 -0.59 -16.19 -16.16
N PRO A 31 -0.20 -15.15 -15.45
CA PRO A 31 1.01 -15.18 -14.64
C PRO A 31 0.60 -15.53 -13.22
N ASP A 32 0.98 -16.72 -12.78
CA ASP A 32 0.83 -17.18 -11.41
C ASP A 32 1.76 -16.38 -10.48
N LEU A 33 1.25 -15.36 -9.81
CA LEU A 33 1.80 -14.90 -8.54
C LEU A 33 1.34 -15.90 -7.47
N ARG A 34 1.93 -17.10 -7.45
CA ARG A 34 1.84 -18.01 -6.33
C ARG A 34 2.85 -17.54 -5.29
N LEU A 35 2.36 -16.95 -4.22
CA LEU A 35 3.09 -16.73 -2.97
C LEU A 35 3.44 -18.11 -2.37
N GLY A 36 4.53 -18.70 -2.83
CA GLY A 36 5.11 -19.90 -2.26
C GLY A 36 5.97 -19.54 -1.06
N THR A 37 5.62 -20.03 0.13
CA THR A 37 6.38 -19.96 1.37
C THR A 37 7.63 -20.83 1.29
N ARG A 38 8.62 -20.45 0.49
CA ARG A 38 9.98 -21.07 0.53
C ARG A 38 11.01 -20.02 0.14
N SER A 39 12.06 -19.89 0.97
CA SER A 39 13.27 -19.15 0.63
C SER A 39 13.83 -19.70 -0.68
N HIS A 40 13.74 -18.93 -1.76
CA HIS A 40 14.27 -19.33 -3.05
C HIS A 40 15.74 -18.95 -3.14
N ARG A 41 16.56 -19.92 -3.56
CA ARG A 41 17.94 -19.72 -4.00
C ARG A 41 17.94 -18.68 -5.13
N LEU A 42 19.01 -17.90 -5.18
CA LEU A 42 19.37 -17.10 -6.35
C LEU A 42 19.37 -18.02 -7.58
N ASP A 43 18.52 -17.72 -8.56
CA ASP A 43 18.46 -18.49 -9.79
C ASP A 43 19.81 -18.48 -10.51
N ARG A 44 20.09 -19.60 -11.22
CA ARG A 44 21.34 -19.80 -11.95
C ARG A 44 21.52 -18.77 -13.06
N PRO A 45 22.76 -18.38 -13.41
CA PRO A 45 23.00 -17.47 -14.51
C PRO A 45 22.54 -18.10 -15.82
N GLY A 46 21.59 -17.48 -16.56
CA GLY A 46 21.20 -17.90 -17.88
C GLY A 46 19.82 -17.52 -18.37
N ASP A 47 18.86 -17.21 -17.51
CA ASP A 47 17.44 -17.14 -17.92
C ASP A 47 16.81 -15.74 -17.96
N SER A 48 17.54 -14.66 -17.72
CA SER A 48 16.98 -13.30 -17.85
C SER A 48 17.43 -12.67 -19.17
N PRO A 49 16.51 -12.26 -20.04
CA PRO A 49 16.88 -11.51 -21.23
C PRO A 49 17.56 -10.20 -20.82
N GLY A 50 18.82 -9.99 -21.22
CA GLY A 50 19.47 -8.68 -21.14
C GLY A 50 20.36 -8.39 -19.94
N GLY A 51 21.09 -9.39 -19.38
CA GLY A 51 22.15 -9.11 -18.40
C GLY A 51 21.61 -8.54 -17.07
N ARG A 52 20.59 -9.17 -16.48
CA ARG A 52 19.98 -8.75 -15.22
C ARG A 52 19.97 -9.87 -14.16
N ILE A 53 20.03 -9.47 -12.89
CA ILE A 53 19.95 -10.36 -11.73
C ILE A 53 18.55 -10.28 -11.15
N ALA A 54 17.74 -11.32 -11.40
CA ALA A 54 16.42 -11.46 -10.78
C ALA A 54 16.52 -12.15 -9.42
N VAL A 55 15.89 -11.56 -8.39
CA VAL A 55 15.84 -12.10 -7.03
C VAL A 55 14.40 -12.02 -6.52
N GLN A 56 13.94 -13.10 -5.90
CA GLN A 56 12.74 -13.11 -5.08
C GLN A 56 13.11 -13.55 -3.68
N HIS A 57 12.68 -12.79 -2.68
CA HIS A 57 12.93 -13.09 -1.27
C HIS A 57 11.69 -12.79 -0.43
N SER A 58 11.39 -13.66 0.52
CA SER A 58 10.31 -13.44 1.48
C SER A 58 10.86 -13.43 2.90
N VAL A 59 10.37 -12.53 3.72
CA VAL A 59 10.73 -12.41 5.13
C VAL A 59 9.48 -12.23 5.96
N ARG A 60 9.41 -12.97 7.08
CA ARG A 60 8.36 -12.81 8.09
C ARG A 60 8.95 -12.08 9.30
N THR A 61 8.22 -11.11 9.81
CA THR A 61 8.47 -10.42 11.07
C THR A 61 7.38 -10.78 12.09
N GLY A 62 7.38 -10.14 13.25
CA GLY A 62 6.31 -10.32 14.24
C GLY A 62 4.97 -9.71 13.80
N THR A 63 5.02 -8.73 12.91
CA THR A 63 3.85 -7.96 12.49
C THR A 63 3.33 -8.37 11.12
N ALA A 64 4.21 -8.63 10.15
CA ALA A 64 3.84 -8.86 8.76
C ALA A 64 4.77 -9.85 8.04
N GLU A 65 4.32 -10.29 6.87
CA GLU A 65 5.14 -11.01 5.89
C GLU A 65 5.37 -10.10 4.69
N TYR A 66 6.65 -9.98 4.30
CA TYR A 66 7.08 -9.15 3.19
C TYR A 66 7.65 -10.00 2.07
N SER A 67 7.44 -9.56 0.83
CA SER A 67 8.08 -10.14 -0.36
C SER A 67 8.81 -9.04 -1.13
N LEU A 68 10.07 -9.32 -1.47
CA LEU A 68 10.93 -8.43 -2.25
C LEU A 68 11.25 -9.11 -3.57
N LEU A 69 10.89 -8.47 -4.68
CA LEU A 69 11.22 -8.88 -6.03
C LEU A 69 12.16 -7.82 -6.62
N LEU A 70 13.37 -8.23 -6.96
CA LEU A 70 14.40 -7.35 -7.48
C LEU A 70 14.75 -7.77 -8.91
N ASN A 71 14.99 -6.79 -9.76
CA ASN A 71 15.48 -6.98 -11.11
C ASN A 71 16.67 -6.05 -11.33
N ALA A 72 17.82 -6.42 -10.72
CA ALA A 72 19.01 -5.57 -10.66
C ALA A 72 19.85 -5.67 -11.96
N PRO A 73 20.58 -4.60 -12.35
CA PRO A 73 21.56 -4.65 -13.40
C PRO A 73 22.67 -5.66 -13.07
N GLU A 74 23.18 -6.37 -14.08
CA GLU A 74 24.23 -7.41 -13.85
C GLU A 74 25.58 -6.80 -13.44
N ASP A 75 25.86 -5.61 -13.91
CA ASP A 75 27.10 -4.86 -13.57
C ASP A 75 27.17 -4.46 -12.11
N LEU A 76 26.03 -4.39 -11.40
CA LEU A 76 26.02 -4.22 -9.95
C LEU A 76 26.66 -5.41 -9.21
N GLY A 77 26.59 -6.61 -9.79
CA GLY A 77 27.15 -7.84 -9.25
C GLY A 77 26.28 -8.48 -8.15
N ARG A 78 26.28 -9.81 -8.11
CA ARG A 78 25.45 -10.61 -7.18
C ARG A 78 25.72 -10.30 -5.70
N ARG A 79 26.97 -9.96 -5.34
CA ARG A 79 27.32 -9.61 -3.96
C ARG A 79 26.62 -8.33 -3.54
N ALA A 80 26.70 -7.27 -4.33
CA ALA A 80 26.07 -5.99 -4.01
C ALA A 80 24.54 -6.10 -3.96
N VAL A 81 23.94 -6.89 -4.87
CA VAL A 81 22.49 -7.18 -4.81
C VAL A 81 22.12 -7.93 -3.52
N GLY A 82 22.95 -8.90 -3.12
CA GLY A 82 22.77 -9.62 -1.85
C GLY A 82 22.92 -8.73 -0.61
N ASP A 83 23.87 -7.78 -0.63
CA ASP A 83 24.06 -6.79 0.44
C ASP A 83 22.85 -5.86 0.53
N ALA A 84 22.40 -5.30 -0.59
CA ALA A 84 21.23 -4.44 -0.66
C ALA A 84 19.94 -5.14 -0.16
N LEU A 85 19.77 -6.42 -0.51
CA LEU A 85 18.67 -7.21 -0.01
C LEU A 85 18.73 -7.40 1.51
N ARG A 86 19.92 -7.69 2.05
CA ARG A 86 20.12 -7.82 3.51
C ARG A 86 19.79 -6.52 4.24
N ASP A 87 20.22 -5.37 3.70
CA ASP A 87 19.96 -4.05 4.28
C ASP A 87 18.47 -3.73 4.27
N ALA A 88 17.76 -4.00 3.17
CA ALA A 88 16.32 -3.84 3.09
C ALA A 88 15.57 -4.74 4.09
N VAL A 89 15.98 -5.99 4.23
CA VAL A 89 15.40 -6.94 5.21
C VAL A 89 15.73 -6.51 6.66
N ALA A 90 16.94 -6.00 6.90
CA ALA A 90 17.31 -5.47 8.21
C ALA A 90 16.45 -4.26 8.61
N GLU A 91 16.16 -3.36 7.66
CA GLU A 91 15.26 -2.22 7.88
C GLU A 91 13.85 -2.69 8.27
N LEU A 92 13.26 -3.65 7.55
CA LEU A 92 11.94 -4.22 7.87
C LEU A 92 11.90 -4.81 9.29
N ARG A 93 12.96 -5.55 9.67
CA ARG A 93 13.08 -6.13 11.01
C ARG A 93 13.26 -5.07 12.09
N ALA A 94 14.05 -4.03 11.82
CA ALA A 94 14.27 -2.93 12.75
C ALA A 94 12.96 -2.17 13.03
N ILE A 95 12.16 -1.92 11.99
CA ILE A 95 10.84 -1.29 12.14
C ILE A 95 9.90 -2.17 12.95
N ASP A 96 9.84 -3.48 12.68
CA ASP A 96 9.03 -4.41 13.45
C ASP A 96 9.46 -4.49 14.92
N LEU A 97 10.77 -4.51 15.19
CA LEU A 97 11.29 -4.50 16.57
C LEU A 97 10.94 -3.20 17.30
N THR A 98 11.06 -2.06 16.61
CA THR A 98 10.89 -0.75 17.21
C THR A 98 9.41 -0.38 17.40
N TYR A 99 8.55 -0.71 16.42
CA TYR A 99 7.17 -0.22 16.37
C TYR A 99 6.11 -1.32 16.31
N GLY A 100 6.48 -2.60 16.15
CA GLY A 100 5.53 -3.69 15.96
C GLY A 100 4.51 -3.79 17.09
N PRO A 101 3.20 -3.64 16.82
CA PRO A 101 2.15 -3.60 17.85
C PRO A 101 1.98 -4.92 18.59
N ASN A 102 2.49 -6.02 18.05
CA ASN A 102 2.48 -7.35 18.66
C ASN A 102 3.73 -7.64 19.50
N ARG A 103 4.65 -6.68 19.63
CA ARG A 103 5.88 -6.81 20.42
C ARG A 103 5.73 -6.04 21.73
N PRO A 104 5.79 -6.70 22.90
CA PRO A 104 5.59 -6.04 24.19
C PRO A 104 6.56 -4.87 24.43
N GLU A 105 7.80 -5.00 23.96
CA GLU A 105 8.88 -4.03 24.17
C GLU A 105 8.93 -2.91 23.12
N SER A 106 8.07 -2.95 22.11
CA SER A 106 8.04 -1.92 21.07
C SER A 106 7.59 -0.57 21.63
N LEU A 107 7.99 0.51 20.98
CA LEU A 107 7.57 1.86 21.35
C LEU A 107 6.04 2.03 21.27
N VAL A 108 5.38 1.42 20.30
CA VAL A 108 3.92 1.43 20.18
C VAL A 108 3.27 0.74 21.37
N SER A 109 3.74 -0.45 21.74
CA SER A 109 3.17 -1.19 22.88
C SER A 109 3.42 -0.50 24.21
N ARG A 110 4.59 0.10 24.40
CA ARG A 110 4.93 0.88 25.60
C ARG A 110 4.10 2.17 25.70
N LEU A 111 3.89 2.85 24.56
CA LEU A 111 2.99 4.01 24.49
C LEU A 111 1.56 3.63 24.87
N ARG A 112 1.04 2.52 24.35
CA ARG A 112 -0.30 1.99 24.70
C ARG A 112 -0.47 1.72 26.20
N ARG A 113 0.60 1.28 26.86
CA ARG A 113 0.59 1.04 28.32
C ARG A 113 0.85 2.31 29.17
N GLY A 114 1.07 3.46 28.51
CA GLY A 114 1.39 4.72 29.20
C GLY A 114 2.78 4.74 29.85
N GLU A 115 3.68 3.85 29.45
CA GLU A 115 5.06 3.79 30.00
C GLU A 115 5.96 4.88 29.45
N ILE A 116 5.64 5.40 28.27
CA ILE A 116 6.39 6.44 27.57
C ILE A 116 5.44 7.45 26.93
N SER A 117 5.94 8.66 26.69
CA SER A 117 5.29 9.66 25.86
C SER A 117 5.99 9.80 24.50
N PRO A 118 5.29 10.22 23.43
CA PRO A 118 5.91 10.40 22.11
C PRO A 118 7.13 11.33 22.16
N GLU A 119 7.05 12.42 22.91
CA GLU A 119 8.08 13.46 22.98
C GLU A 119 9.41 12.96 23.54
N SER A 120 9.39 11.85 24.32
CA SER A 120 10.59 11.27 24.91
C SER A 120 11.41 10.43 23.92
N TYR A 121 10.85 10.14 22.74
CA TYR A 121 11.45 9.24 21.75
C TYR A 121 11.27 9.80 20.33
N PRO A 122 12.23 10.53 19.77
CA PRO A 122 12.11 11.16 18.44
C PRO A 122 11.61 10.25 17.32
N PRO A 123 12.00 8.95 17.23
CA PRO A 123 11.43 8.05 16.22
C PRO A 123 9.93 7.79 16.42
N LEU A 124 9.44 7.78 17.67
CA LEU A 124 8.01 7.62 17.95
C LEU A 124 7.25 8.90 17.62
N THR A 125 7.83 10.08 17.90
CA THR A 125 7.26 11.38 17.51
C THR A 125 7.04 11.42 15.99
N ASP A 126 8.04 11.04 15.18
CA ASP A 126 7.90 11.01 13.70
C ASP A 126 6.72 10.13 13.24
N LEU A 127 6.53 8.97 13.85
CA LEU A 127 5.41 8.08 13.54
C LEU A 127 4.06 8.69 13.96
N VAL A 128 3.98 9.27 15.15
CA VAL A 128 2.77 9.93 15.65
C VAL A 128 2.41 11.13 14.79
N ASP A 129 3.39 11.95 14.40
CA ASP A 129 3.18 13.11 13.53
C ASP A 129 2.69 12.71 12.14
N ARG A 130 3.21 11.61 11.58
CA ARG A 130 2.69 11.03 10.31
C ARG A 130 1.23 10.60 10.45
N CYS A 131 0.88 9.92 11.53
CA CYS A 131 -0.50 9.55 11.80
C CYS A 131 -1.40 10.77 11.97
N ALA A 132 -0.94 11.81 12.68
CA ALA A 132 -1.66 13.06 12.85
C ALA A 132 -1.88 13.81 11.54
N ALA A 133 -0.86 13.83 10.65
CA ALA A 133 -0.98 14.39 9.31
C ALA A 133 -2.04 13.66 8.48
N MET A 134 -2.07 12.33 8.51
CA MET A 134 -3.09 11.55 7.82
C MET A 134 -4.47 11.73 8.43
N ARG A 135 -4.58 11.86 9.77
CA ARG A 135 -5.84 12.20 10.42
C ARG A 135 -6.40 13.53 9.91
N ALA A 136 -5.55 14.55 9.80
CA ALA A 136 -5.95 15.85 9.26
C ALA A 136 -6.33 15.78 7.76
N ALA A 137 -5.56 15.04 6.94
CA ALA A 137 -5.81 14.88 5.51
C ALA A 137 -7.08 14.09 5.17
N THR A 138 -7.60 13.29 6.12
CA THR A 138 -8.76 12.41 5.94
C THR A 138 -9.99 12.87 6.73
N ASP A 139 -10.00 14.09 7.20
CA ASP A 139 -11.11 14.63 8.04
C ASP A 139 -11.44 13.72 9.25
N GLY A 140 -10.38 13.16 9.85
CA GLY A 140 -10.46 12.26 11.00
C GLY A 140 -10.84 10.81 10.70
N TRP A 141 -11.08 10.43 9.44
CA TRP A 141 -11.42 9.05 9.09
C TRP A 141 -10.26 8.07 9.19
N PHE A 142 -9.02 8.54 9.13
CA PHE A 142 -7.85 7.82 9.64
C PHE A 142 -7.52 8.38 11.02
N ASP A 143 -7.68 7.58 12.05
CA ASP A 143 -7.29 7.97 13.40
C ASP A 143 -6.64 6.80 14.14
N ALA A 144 -5.31 6.87 14.30
CA ALA A 144 -4.53 5.84 14.99
C ALA A 144 -4.86 5.76 16.51
N TRP A 145 -5.57 6.74 17.07
CA TRP A 145 -5.96 6.76 18.48
C TRP A 145 -7.39 6.27 18.74
N ALA A 146 -8.22 6.16 17.69
CA ALA A 146 -9.61 5.75 17.82
C ALA A 146 -9.79 4.23 18.01
N VAL A 147 -8.72 3.46 18.00
CA VAL A 147 -8.76 1.99 18.07
C VAL A 147 -8.84 1.54 19.54
N PRO A 148 -9.65 0.53 19.87
CA PRO A 148 -9.65 -0.04 21.21
C PRO A 148 -8.24 -0.48 21.65
N GLY A 149 -7.79 -0.03 22.82
CA GLY A 149 -6.45 -0.30 23.34
C GLY A 149 -5.41 0.77 23.03
N GLY A 150 -5.81 1.91 22.48
CA GLY A 150 -4.97 3.09 22.27
C GLY A 150 -4.28 3.14 20.92
N PHE A 151 -3.13 3.81 20.83
CA PHE A 151 -2.44 4.12 19.59
C PHE A 151 -2.14 2.89 18.73
N ASP A 152 -2.72 2.81 17.53
CA ASP A 152 -2.46 1.78 16.51
C ASP A 152 -2.16 2.40 15.14
N PRO A 153 -0.88 2.44 14.74
CA PRO A 153 -0.47 2.98 13.46
C PRO A 153 -0.62 1.97 12.31
N GLY A 154 -1.28 0.83 12.50
CA GLY A 154 -1.28 -0.32 11.59
C GLY A 154 -1.65 0.02 10.14
N GLY A 155 -2.61 0.91 9.92
CA GLY A 155 -3.02 1.36 8.59
C GLY A 155 -2.07 2.39 7.93
N LEU A 156 -0.86 2.58 8.46
CA LEU A 156 0.22 3.40 7.90
C LEU A 156 1.58 2.71 8.05
N LEU A 157 1.78 2.00 9.15
CA LEU A 157 3.08 1.45 9.55
C LEU A 157 3.63 0.44 8.55
N ASN A 158 2.77 -0.43 8.00
CA ASN A 158 3.19 -1.44 7.03
C ASN A 158 3.63 -0.79 5.71
N GLY A 159 2.86 0.15 5.21
CA GLY A 159 3.22 0.94 4.02
C GLY A 159 4.53 1.71 4.23
N TRP A 160 4.70 2.34 5.39
CA TRP A 160 5.92 3.04 5.74
C TRP A 160 7.15 2.11 5.83
N ALA A 161 7.00 0.91 6.39
CA ALA A 161 8.08 -0.08 6.45
C ALA A 161 8.53 -0.51 5.04
N VAL A 162 7.58 -0.75 4.15
CA VAL A 162 7.85 -1.09 2.74
C VAL A 162 8.59 0.05 2.03
N GLU A 163 8.17 1.32 2.20
CA GLU A 163 8.86 2.47 1.61
C GLU A 163 10.29 2.66 2.15
N ARG A 164 10.50 2.39 3.43
CA ARG A 164 11.85 2.42 4.05
C ARG A 164 12.76 1.36 3.45
N ALA A 165 12.26 0.11 3.30
CA ALA A 165 13.01 -0.97 2.66
C ALA A 165 13.30 -0.65 1.18
N ALA A 166 12.32 -0.12 0.45
CA ALA A 166 12.50 0.34 -0.94
C ALA A 166 13.55 1.45 -1.04
N THR A 167 13.64 2.33 -0.04
CA THR A 167 14.68 3.37 0.02
C THR A 167 16.08 2.77 0.14
N ARG A 168 16.26 1.68 0.93
CA ARG A 168 17.55 0.95 1.02
C ARG A 168 17.94 0.37 -0.34
N LEU A 169 16.98 -0.25 -1.05
CA LEU A 169 17.23 -0.79 -2.39
C LEU A 169 17.68 0.31 -3.37
N ARG A 170 16.97 1.46 -3.39
CA ARG A 170 17.36 2.60 -4.25
C ARG A 170 18.74 3.14 -3.94
N ALA A 171 19.06 3.29 -2.65
CA ALA A 171 20.37 3.78 -2.21
C ALA A 171 21.52 2.85 -2.63
N ALA A 172 21.23 1.57 -2.81
CA ALA A 172 22.19 0.57 -3.30
C ALA A 172 22.21 0.45 -4.84
N GLY A 173 21.50 1.32 -5.59
CA GLY A 173 21.46 1.31 -7.06
C GLY A 173 20.48 0.33 -7.67
N ILE A 174 19.62 -0.33 -6.88
CA ILE A 174 18.55 -1.19 -7.42
C ILE A 174 17.35 -0.31 -7.77
N THR A 175 17.11 -0.15 -9.07
CA THR A 175 16.07 0.73 -9.63
C THR A 175 14.80 0.01 -10.05
N ASP A 176 14.88 -1.32 -10.22
CA ASP A 176 13.76 -2.14 -10.67
C ASP A 176 13.41 -3.16 -9.58
N TYR A 177 12.30 -2.90 -8.89
CA TYR A 177 11.86 -3.72 -7.76
C TYR A 177 10.35 -3.64 -7.54
N ALA A 178 9.83 -4.65 -6.84
CA ALA A 178 8.55 -4.61 -6.14
C ALA A 178 8.77 -5.06 -4.70
N VAL A 179 8.22 -4.32 -3.72
CA VAL A 179 8.22 -4.71 -2.31
C VAL A 179 6.77 -4.74 -1.84
N LEU A 180 6.38 -5.88 -1.25
CA LEU A 180 4.99 -6.17 -0.89
C LEU A 180 4.85 -6.48 0.60
N SER A 181 3.70 -6.12 1.17
CA SER A 181 3.24 -6.57 2.49
C SER A 181 1.74 -6.90 2.39
N GLY A 182 1.40 -8.18 2.33
CA GLY A 182 0.00 -8.58 2.09
C GLY A 182 -0.54 -8.09 0.74
N ALA A 183 -1.56 -7.23 0.78
CA ALA A 183 -2.15 -6.61 -0.40
C ALA A 183 -1.53 -5.24 -0.76
N ASP A 184 -0.63 -4.75 0.09
CA ASP A 184 0.04 -3.47 -0.07
C ASP A 184 1.37 -3.66 -0.78
N LEU A 185 1.70 -2.77 -1.70
CA LEU A 185 2.95 -2.86 -2.45
C LEU A 185 3.42 -1.52 -2.98
N THR A 186 4.74 -1.39 -3.14
CA THR A 186 5.37 -0.35 -3.96
C THR A 186 6.17 -0.98 -5.08
N VAL A 187 6.17 -0.34 -6.25
CA VAL A 187 6.93 -0.78 -7.42
C VAL A 187 7.74 0.36 -8.00
N ARG A 188 8.88 0.00 -8.60
CA ARG A 188 9.69 0.91 -9.40
C ARG A 188 10.36 0.16 -10.55
N GLY A 189 10.53 0.87 -11.69
CA GLY A 189 11.18 0.34 -12.88
C GLY A 189 10.38 -0.78 -13.54
N HIS A 190 11.06 -1.82 -14.00
CA HIS A 190 10.50 -2.86 -14.83
C HIS A 190 10.64 -4.25 -14.20
N ALA A 191 9.68 -5.11 -14.47
CA ALA A 191 9.73 -6.51 -14.08
C ALA A 191 10.81 -7.29 -14.85
N ALA A 192 11.18 -8.49 -14.40
CA ALA A 192 12.26 -9.28 -14.99
C ALA A 192 12.08 -9.58 -16.49
N HIS A 193 10.85 -9.60 -16.99
CA HIS A 193 10.55 -9.77 -18.41
C HIS A 193 10.70 -8.48 -19.26
N GLY A 194 11.18 -7.36 -18.68
CA GLY A 194 11.41 -6.08 -19.35
C GLY A 194 10.19 -5.17 -19.52
N GLY A 195 9.00 -5.63 -19.14
CA GLY A 195 7.76 -4.83 -19.17
C GLY A 195 7.44 -4.17 -17.82
N PRO A 196 6.35 -3.37 -17.74
CA PRO A 196 5.89 -2.82 -16.50
C PRO A 196 5.51 -3.91 -15.48
N TRP A 197 5.51 -3.57 -14.20
CA TRP A 197 4.96 -4.41 -13.16
C TRP A 197 3.45 -4.55 -13.35
N ARG A 198 2.94 -5.78 -13.32
CA ARG A 198 1.50 -6.07 -13.44
C ARG A 198 0.93 -6.43 -12.08
N VAL A 199 0.17 -5.51 -11.52
CA VAL A 199 -0.43 -5.62 -10.19
C VAL A 199 -1.88 -6.02 -10.32
N ALA A 200 -2.26 -7.18 -9.80
CA ALA A 200 -3.62 -7.67 -9.84
C ALA A 200 -4.37 -7.28 -8.55
N VAL A 201 -5.37 -6.43 -8.66
CA VAL A 201 -6.29 -6.06 -7.57
C VAL A 201 -7.50 -7.00 -7.62
N HIS A 202 -7.58 -7.91 -6.66
CA HIS A 202 -8.65 -8.91 -6.58
C HIS A 202 -9.84 -8.40 -5.77
N HIS A 203 -11.05 -8.81 -6.16
CA HIS A 203 -12.21 -8.59 -5.32
C HIS A 203 -12.15 -9.56 -4.12
N PRO A 204 -12.14 -9.07 -2.86
CA PRO A 204 -11.76 -9.90 -1.71
C PRO A 204 -12.75 -11.03 -1.38
N THR A 205 -14.02 -10.91 -1.79
CA THR A 205 -15.08 -11.91 -1.49
C THR A 205 -15.64 -12.58 -2.74
N ASP A 206 -15.20 -12.21 -3.94
CA ASP A 206 -15.65 -12.80 -5.19
C ASP A 206 -14.48 -13.30 -6.03
N GLY A 207 -13.95 -14.46 -5.69
CA GLY A 207 -12.83 -15.09 -6.40
C GLY A 207 -13.13 -15.51 -7.83
N ARG A 208 -14.39 -15.42 -8.29
CA ARG A 208 -14.79 -15.68 -9.69
C ARG A 208 -14.65 -14.42 -10.55
N ARG A 209 -14.60 -13.25 -9.93
CA ARG A 209 -14.43 -11.98 -10.63
C ARG A 209 -12.98 -11.86 -11.09
N ALA A 210 -12.79 -11.54 -12.38
CA ALA A 210 -11.46 -11.24 -12.89
C ALA A 210 -10.86 -10.05 -12.14
N PRO A 211 -9.55 -10.10 -11.78
CA PRO A 211 -8.90 -8.97 -11.12
C PRO A 211 -8.79 -7.77 -12.07
N LEU A 212 -8.81 -6.58 -11.49
CA LEU A 212 -8.31 -5.40 -12.19
C LEU A 212 -6.78 -5.50 -12.24
N VAL A 213 -6.20 -5.40 -13.43
CA VAL A 213 -4.74 -5.41 -13.59
C VAL A 213 -4.26 -3.98 -13.86
N LEU A 214 -3.38 -3.51 -13.00
CA LEU A 214 -2.66 -2.24 -13.14
C LEU A 214 -1.28 -2.51 -13.74
N GLU A 215 -0.89 -1.76 -14.76
CA GLU A 215 0.47 -1.79 -15.30
C GLU A 215 1.20 -0.53 -14.79
N MET A 216 2.29 -0.74 -14.04
CA MET A 216 2.97 0.31 -13.30
C MET A 216 4.49 0.22 -13.49
N THR A 217 5.14 1.37 -13.70
CA THR A 217 6.61 1.49 -13.66
C THR A 217 7.09 2.26 -12.42
N ALA A 218 6.16 2.88 -11.71
CA ALA A 218 6.42 3.53 -10.41
C ALA A 218 5.09 3.71 -9.67
N GLY A 219 5.14 3.72 -8.35
CA GLY A 219 4.00 4.01 -7.49
C GLY A 219 3.71 2.89 -6.51
N ALA A 220 2.60 3.05 -5.81
CA ALA A 220 2.18 2.20 -4.71
C ALA A 220 0.70 1.86 -4.80
N VAL A 221 0.32 0.74 -4.21
CA VAL A 221 -1.06 0.28 -4.06
C VAL A 221 -1.25 -0.13 -2.60
N GLY A 222 -2.14 0.57 -1.89
CA GLY A 222 -2.56 0.24 -0.54
C GLY A 222 -3.99 -0.27 -0.54
N THR A 223 -4.31 -1.31 0.24
CA THR A 223 -5.64 -1.90 0.27
C THR A 223 -6.08 -2.27 1.68
N SER A 224 -7.18 -1.67 2.12
CA SER A 224 -7.91 -2.04 3.33
C SER A 224 -9.22 -2.76 3.01
N GLY A 225 -9.54 -3.82 3.77
CA GLY A 225 -10.74 -4.60 3.50
C GLY A 225 -10.95 -5.78 4.43
N VAL A 226 -11.96 -6.62 4.08
CA VAL A 226 -12.38 -7.78 4.88
C VAL A 226 -11.44 -8.99 4.79
N SER A 227 -10.35 -8.92 4.00
CA SER A 227 -9.38 -10.02 3.90
C SER A 227 -8.54 -10.07 5.18
N GLY A 228 -8.75 -11.06 6.02
CA GLY A 228 -8.03 -11.27 7.26
C GLY A 228 -8.95 -11.22 8.49
N ARG A 229 -8.69 -10.32 9.42
CA ARG A 229 -9.50 -10.17 10.63
C ARG A 229 -10.69 -9.24 10.33
N GLN A 230 -11.88 -9.79 10.28
CA GLN A 230 -13.11 -8.98 10.18
C GLN A 230 -13.18 -8.01 11.38
N GLY A 231 -13.45 -6.72 11.11
CA GLY A 231 -13.67 -5.71 12.14
C GLY A 231 -12.42 -5.09 12.75
N HIS A 232 -11.24 -5.28 12.15
CA HIS A 232 -10.01 -4.63 12.64
C HIS A 232 -9.94 -3.12 12.30
N VAL A 233 -10.65 -2.68 11.24
CA VAL A 233 -10.79 -1.25 10.95
C VAL A 233 -12.06 -0.74 11.61
N VAL A 234 -11.90 0.27 12.43
CA VAL A 234 -12.96 0.92 13.20
C VAL A 234 -13.35 2.21 12.51
N ASP A 235 -14.62 2.54 12.55
CA ASP A 235 -15.10 3.90 12.26
C ASP A 235 -14.69 4.81 13.40
N PRO A 236 -13.77 5.78 13.20
CA PRO A 236 -13.23 6.60 14.29
C PRO A 236 -14.27 7.53 14.93
N HIS A 237 -15.38 7.81 14.26
CA HIS A 237 -16.44 8.68 14.79
C HIS A 237 -17.45 7.94 15.68
N THR A 238 -17.59 6.62 15.49
CA THR A 238 -18.56 5.81 16.24
C THR A 238 -17.92 4.79 17.18
N GLY A 239 -16.66 4.42 16.94
CA GLY A 239 -15.97 3.33 17.63
C GLY A 239 -16.39 1.93 17.16
N GLU A 240 -17.31 1.83 16.20
CA GLU A 240 -17.84 0.57 15.70
C GLU A 240 -17.02 0.03 14.51
N PRO A 241 -16.99 -1.29 14.27
CA PRO A 241 -16.34 -1.84 13.11
C PRO A 241 -16.90 -1.30 11.80
N ALA A 242 -16.04 -0.84 10.89
CA ALA A 242 -16.41 -0.38 9.56
C ALA A 242 -17.02 -1.50 8.73
N ARG A 243 -18.17 -1.24 8.05
CA ARG A 243 -18.94 -2.29 7.34
C ARG A 243 -19.52 -1.85 5.99
N GLN A 244 -19.27 -0.63 5.56
CA GLN A 244 -19.91 -0.08 4.34
C GLN A 244 -19.33 -0.66 3.04
N LEU A 245 -18.03 -0.98 3.04
CA LEU A 245 -17.32 -1.55 1.91
C LEU A 245 -16.86 -2.99 2.19
N VAL A 246 -16.47 -3.69 1.15
CA VAL A 246 -15.73 -4.95 1.23
C VAL A 246 -14.23 -4.68 1.18
N ALA A 247 -13.81 -3.72 0.35
CA ALA A 247 -12.46 -3.18 0.33
C ALA A 247 -12.43 -1.76 -0.25
N ALA A 248 -11.40 -1.02 0.13
CA ALA A 248 -10.95 0.19 -0.52
C ALA A 248 -9.49 0.01 -0.93
N THR A 249 -9.17 0.28 -2.20
CA THR A 249 -7.80 0.24 -2.72
C THR A 249 -7.43 1.63 -3.18
N VAL A 250 -6.24 2.11 -2.81
CA VAL A 250 -5.71 3.40 -3.21
C VAL A 250 -4.41 3.21 -3.97
N VAL A 251 -4.29 3.88 -5.11
CA VAL A 251 -3.10 3.91 -5.95
C VAL A 251 -2.51 5.31 -5.92
N GLY A 252 -1.21 5.42 -5.70
CA GLY A 252 -0.53 6.71 -5.62
C GLY A 252 0.99 6.61 -5.55
N PRO A 253 1.69 7.72 -5.31
CA PRO A 253 3.16 7.75 -5.35
C PRO A 253 3.84 7.16 -4.10
N ASP A 254 3.19 7.14 -2.93
CA ASP A 254 3.75 6.71 -1.65
C ASP A 254 2.82 5.69 -0.97
N LEU A 255 3.39 4.57 -0.53
CA LEU A 255 2.59 3.47 0.03
C LEU A 255 2.07 3.79 1.45
N ALA A 256 2.84 4.49 2.27
CA ALA A 256 2.37 4.83 3.63
C ALA A 256 1.12 5.70 3.58
N VAL A 257 1.08 6.65 2.64
CA VAL A 257 -0.07 7.51 2.41
C VAL A 257 -1.21 6.74 1.74
N ALA A 258 -0.92 5.88 0.75
CA ALA A 258 -1.93 5.07 0.07
C ALA A 258 -2.63 4.10 1.03
N ASP A 259 -1.89 3.45 1.94
CA ASP A 259 -2.39 2.55 2.98
C ASP A 259 -3.30 3.32 3.97
N ALA A 260 -2.85 4.48 4.46
CA ALA A 260 -3.64 5.33 5.33
C ALA A 260 -4.94 5.83 4.66
N TYR A 261 -4.86 6.25 3.40
CA TYR A 261 -6.06 6.62 2.62
C TYR A 261 -6.99 5.42 2.40
N ALA A 262 -6.46 4.24 2.10
CA ALA A 262 -7.26 3.03 1.94
C ALA A 262 -8.00 2.68 3.24
N THR A 263 -7.32 2.79 4.39
CA THR A 263 -7.90 2.58 5.72
C THR A 263 -9.01 3.59 6.01
N ALA A 264 -8.76 4.88 5.78
CA ALA A 264 -9.74 5.95 5.95
C ALA A 264 -10.96 5.78 5.05
N LEU A 265 -10.75 5.48 3.75
CA LEU A 265 -11.83 5.28 2.79
C LEU A 265 -12.64 4.01 3.08
N TYR A 266 -11.98 2.96 3.58
CA TYR A 266 -12.70 1.75 4.03
C TYR A 266 -13.60 2.06 5.23
N ALA A 267 -13.11 2.86 6.19
CA ALA A 267 -13.88 3.31 7.35
C ALA A 267 -15.05 4.22 6.96
N ALA A 268 -14.79 5.22 6.12
CA ALA A 268 -15.75 6.23 5.70
C ALA A 268 -16.78 5.71 4.68
N GLY A 269 -16.42 4.70 3.88
CA GLY A 269 -17.22 4.33 2.73
C GLY A 269 -17.32 5.46 1.68
N PRO A 270 -18.44 5.57 0.93
CA PRO A 270 -18.58 6.58 -0.13
C PRO A 270 -18.48 8.04 0.34
N VAL A 271 -18.76 8.32 1.62
CA VAL A 271 -18.65 9.67 2.21
C VAL A 271 -17.20 10.17 2.15
N GLY A 272 -16.23 9.28 2.26
CA GLY A 272 -14.80 9.60 2.17
C GLY A 272 -14.39 10.31 0.87
N LEU A 273 -15.17 10.20 -0.20
CA LEU A 273 -14.87 10.89 -1.46
C LEU A 273 -14.97 12.42 -1.34
N SER A 274 -15.58 12.95 -0.31
CA SER A 274 -15.68 14.40 -0.10
C SER A 274 -14.32 15.04 0.17
N TRP A 275 -13.50 14.42 1.02
CA TRP A 275 -12.15 14.89 1.34
C TRP A 275 -11.07 14.28 0.43
N PHE A 276 -11.25 13.05 -0.03
CA PHE A 276 -10.25 12.37 -0.87
C PHE A 276 -10.03 13.04 -2.24
N ARG A 277 -11.07 13.67 -2.82
CA ARG A 277 -10.98 14.36 -4.12
C ARG A 277 -10.04 15.56 -4.13
N THR A 278 -9.59 16.04 -2.99
CA THR A 278 -8.65 17.15 -2.89
C THR A 278 -7.22 16.75 -3.23
N ASP A 279 -6.88 15.46 -3.15
CA ASP A 279 -5.55 14.94 -3.50
C ASP A 279 -5.57 14.24 -4.86
N SER A 280 -5.16 14.98 -5.90
CA SER A 280 -5.13 14.50 -7.29
C SER A 280 -4.00 13.50 -7.59
N ALA A 281 -3.03 13.31 -6.67
CA ALA A 281 -1.94 12.36 -6.82
C ALA A 281 -2.37 10.91 -6.54
N TYR A 282 -3.54 10.71 -5.90
CA TYR A 282 -4.06 9.42 -5.52
C TYR A 282 -5.39 9.09 -6.22
N GLN A 283 -5.61 7.80 -6.47
CA GLN A 283 -6.85 7.28 -7.05
C GLN A 283 -7.40 6.16 -6.17
N ALA A 284 -8.73 6.09 -5.99
CA ALA A 284 -9.38 5.11 -5.16
C ALA A 284 -10.30 4.17 -5.97
N LEU A 285 -10.33 2.91 -5.56
CA LEU A 285 -11.18 1.85 -6.08
C LEU A 285 -11.96 1.24 -4.91
N PHE A 286 -13.28 1.10 -5.04
CA PHE A 286 -14.13 0.50 -4.01
C PHE A 286 -14.68 -0.85 -4.44
N ALA A 287 -14.62 -1.82 -3.54
CA ALA A 287 -15.35 -3.06 -3.65
C ALA A 287 -16.58 -3.03 -2.73
N HIS A 288 -17.78 -3.16 -3.31
CA HIS A 288 -19.05 -3.17 -2.58
C HIS A 288 -19.52 -4.61 -2.35
N ARG A 289 -20.32 -4.82 -1.29
CA ARG A 289 -21.07 -6.06 -1.12
C ARG A 289 -22.08 -6.20 -2.26
N ARG A 290 -22.22 -7.40 -2.81
CA ARG A 290 -23.37 -7.72 -3.68
C ARG A 290 -24.64 -7.57 -2.84
N ARG A 291 -25.60 -6.84 -3.36
CA ARG A 291 -26.98 -6.85 -2.87
C ARG A 291 -27.63 -8.18 -3.18
#